data_53679e32cb016b2eebd8fa184aa23ba7
#
_entry.id   53679e32cb016b2eebd8fa184aa23ba7
#
_cell.length_a   1.000
_cell.length_b   1.000
_cell.length_c   1.000
_cell.angle_alpha   90.00
_cell.angle_beta   90.00
_cell.angle_gamma   90.00
#
_symmetry.space_group_name_H-M   'P 1'
#
loop_
_entity.id
_entity.type
_entity.pdbx_description
1 polymer ?
#
loop_
_entity_poly.entity_id
_entity_poly.type
_entity_poly.pdbx_seq_one_letter_code
_entity_poly.pdbx_strand_id
1 'polypeptide(L)'
;MQNDEQPSPDTTLLSESLKTEIARALSALSERESEVLRLYYGIESDHAMTLEEIGEKFNLTRERVRQIKEKAIRRLRHASKSKHLRTYLG
;
A
#
# COMPACT_ATOMS: atom_id res chain seq x y z
N MET A 1 -18.28 -4.33 -11.48
CA MET A 1 -17.95 -4.12 -11.42
C MET A 1 -17.49 -4.22 -11.12
N GLN A 2 -17.33 -4.47 -10.97
CA GLN A 2 -16.82 -4.42 -10.76
C GLN A 2 -16.14 -4.24 -10.59
N ASN A 3 -16.02 -4.35 -10.36
CA ASN A 3 -15.38 -4.11 -10.23
C ASN A 3 -14.82 -3.78 -9.96
N ASP A 4 -14.77 -3.77 -9.83
CA ASP A 4 -14.25 -3.32 -9.55
C ASP A 4 -13.65 -3.23 -8.97
N GLU A 5 -13.81 -3.60 -8.88
CA GLU A 5 -13.29 -3.50 -8.40
C GLU A 5 -12.31 -3.78 -8.08
N GLN A 6 -12.31 -3.96 -7.97
CA GLN A 6 -11.33 -4.12 -7.78
C GLN A 6 -10.40 -4.87 -8.06
N PRO A 7 -10.08 -4.50 -8.81
CA PRO A 7 -9.10 -5.46 -9.16
C PRO A 7 -8.21 -5.75 -7.99
N SER A 8 -7.93 -7.00 -7.82
CA SER A 8 -7.06 -7.32 -6.71
C SER A 8 -5.63 -6.92 -7.10
N PRO A 9 -4.80 -6.61 -6.11
CA PRO A 9 -3.43 -6.22 -6.38
C PRO A 9 -2.63 -7.30 -7.10
N ASP A 10 -2.98 -8.54 -6.90
CA ASP A 10 -2.22 -9.61 -7.53
C ASP A 10 -2.48 -9.68 -9.03
N THR A 11 -3.69 -9.31 -9.45
CA THR A 11 -3.96 -9.29 -10.88
C THR A 11 -3.37 -8.05 -11.52
N THR A 12 -3.18 -7.01 -10.74
CA THR A 12 -2.61 -5.78 -11.22
C THR A 12 -1.17 -5.71 -10.77
N LEU A 13 -0.34 -6.42 -11.46
CA LEU A 13 1.07 -6.46 -11.08
C LEU A 13 1.64 -5.06 -11.12
N LEU A 14 2.23 -4.66 -10.02
CA LEU A 14 2.93 -3.40 -9.97
C LEU A 14 4.17 -3.51 -10.84
N SER A 15 4.38 -2.52 -11.70
CA SER A 15 5.60 -2.47 -12.47
C SER A 15 6.77 -2.24 -11.53
N GLU A 16 7.96 -2.63 -11.96
CA GLU A 16 9.14 -2.38 -11.15
C GLU A 16 9.34 -0.90 -10.90
N SER A 17 9.04 -0.10 -11.92
CA SER A 17 9.15 1.34 -11.78
C SER A 17 8.22 1.87 -10.68
N LEU A 18 6.98 1.40 -10.67
CA LEU A 18 6.02 1.84 -9.68
C LEU A 18 6.41 1.39 -8.28
N LYS A 19 6.88 0.16 -8.16
CA LYS A 19 7.35 -0.34 -6.87
C LYS A 19 8.48 0.52 -6.33
N THR A 20 9.40 0.90 -7.21
CA THR A 20 10.52 1.72 -6.80
C THR A 20 10.06 3.09 -6.33
N GLU A 21 9.10 3.67 -7.03
CA GLU A 21 8.57 4.96 -6.63
C GLU A 21 7.86 4.89 -5.28
N ILE A 22 7.09 3.84 -5.08
CA ILE A 22 6.41 3.66 -3.79
C ILE A 22 7.42 3.48 -2.68
N ALA A 23 8.42 2.62 -2.90
CA ALA A 23 9.42 2.37 -1.88
C ALA A 23 10.15 3.64 -1.49
N ARG A 24 10.46 4.48 -2.48
CA ARG A 24 11.15 5.73 -2.21
C ARG A 24 10.26 6.69 -1.42
N ALA A 25 9.00 6.77 -1.78
CA ALA A 25 8.09 7.68 -1.10
C ALA A 25 7.76 7.21 0.31
N LEU A 26 7.89 5.91 0.58
CA LEU A 26 7.59 5.37 1.90
C LEU A 26 8.51 5.95 2.96
N SER A 27 9.67 6.46 2.58
CA SER A 27 10.59 7.03 3.55
C SER A 27 10.01 8.27 4.24
N ALA A 28 8.96 8.85 3.67
CA ALA A 28 8.31 10.02 4.28
C ALA A 28 7.27 9.63 5.32
N LEU A 29 7.03 8.35 5.50
CA LEU A 29 6.01 7.86 6.41
C LEU A 29 6.62 7.38 7.71
N SER A 30 5.77 7.21 8.72
CA SER A 30 6.22 6.58 9.95
C SER A 30 6.56 5.12 9.66
N GLU A 31 7.31 4.52 10.59
CA GLU A 31 7.73 3.14 10.41
C GLU A 31 6.54 2.20 10.27
N ARG A 32 5.52 2.38 11.10
CA ARG A 32 4.36 1.50 11.05
C ARG A 32 3.59 1.69 9.75
N GLU A 33 3.40 2.93 9.33
CA GLU A 33 2.70 3.21 8.08
C GLU A 33 3.46 2.60 6.91
N SER A 34 4.77 2.75 6.92
CA SER A 34 5.59 2.20 5.86
C SER A 34 5.49 0.67 5.81
N GLU A 35 5.55 0.02 6.97
CA GLU A 35 5.46 -1.43 7.01
C GLU A 35 4.11 -1.93 6.50
N VAL A 36 3.03 -1.27 6.91
CA VAL A 36 1.71 -1.68 6.48
C VAL A 36 1.59 -1.61 4.96
N LEU A 37 2.06 -0.51 4.36
CA LEU A 37 1.97 -0.38 2.92
C LEU A 37 2.89 -1.33 2.18
N ARG A 38 4.08 -1.61 2.72
CA ARG A 38 4.95 -2.59 2.10
C ARG A 38 4.30 -3.95 2.02
N LEU A 39 3.64 -4.35 3.10
CA LEU A 39 2.96 -5.64 3.12
C LEU A 39 1.72 -5.63 2.25
N TYR A 40 0.98 -4.53 2.28
CA TYR A 40 -0.25 -4.43 1.52
C TYR A 40 0.00 -4.47 0.02
N TYR A 41 1.05 -3.81 -0.43
CA TYR A 41 1.38 -3.78 -1.86
C TYR A 41 2.37 -4.85 -2.28
N GLY A 42 2.90 -5.62 -1.33
CA GLY A 42 3.86 -6.65 -1.65
C GLY A 42 5.16 -6.10 -2.20
N ILE A 43 5.63 -4.99 -1.62
CA ILE A 43 6.80 -4.31 -2.18
C ILE A 43 8.05 -5.16 -2.10
N GLU A 44 8.25 -5.83 -0.96
CA GLU A 44 9.47 -6.60 -0.75
C GLU A 44 9.18 -8.08 -0.58
N SER A 45 8.05 -8.53 -1.11
CA SER A 45 7.70 -9.93 -1.04
C SER A 45 7.03 -10.33 -2.33
N ASP A 46 6.80 -11.63 -2.48
CA ASP A 46 6.25 -12.17 -3.71
C ASP A 46 4.76 -11.94 -3.83
N HIS A 47 4.09 -11.60 -2.74
CA HIS A 47 2.66 -11.42 -2.79
C HIS A 47 2.23 -10.41 -1.75
N ALA A 48 1.08 -9.82 -2.00
CA ALA A 48 0.51 -8.83 -1.08
C ALA A 48 -0.26 -9.53 0.03
N MET A 49 -0.34 -8.87 1.16
CA MET A 49 -1.11 -9.38 2.30
C MET A 49 -2.45 -8.64 2.40
N THR A 50 -3.46 -9.34 2.87
CA THR A 50 -4.74 -8.72 3.14
C THR A 50 -4.67 -7.92 4.43
N LEU A 51 -5.66 -7.04 4.63
CA LEU A 51 -5.72 -6.27 5.86
C LEU A 51 -5.80 -7.18 7.08
N GLU A 52 -6.54 -8.28 6.94
CA GLU A 52 -6.68 -9.23 8.03
C GLU A 52 -5.35 -9.89 8.37
N GLU A 53 -4.60 -10.28 7.35
CA GLU A 53 -3.31 -10.89 7.58
C GLU A 53 -2.33 -9.92 8.22
N ILE A 54 -2.36 -8.67 7.77
CA ILE A 54 -1.49 -7.66 8.37
C ILE A 54 -1.88 -7.43 9.83
N GLY A 55 -3.18 -7.42 10.09
CA GLY A 55 -3.64 -7.28 11.47
C GLY A 55 -3.15 -8.37 12.37
N GLU A 56 -3.16 -9.61 11.87
CA GLU A 56 -2.65 -10.72 12.66
C GLU A 56 -1.17 -10.57 12.92
N LYS A 57 -0.44 -10.12 11.92
CA LYS A 57 1.00 -9.95 12.07
C LYS A 57 1.36 -8.92 13.13
N PHE A 58 0.59 -7.86 13.21
CA PHE A 58 0.88 -6.78 14.15
C PHE A 58 -0.01 -6.80 15.39
N ASN A 59 -0.86 -7.81 15.51
CA ASN A 59 -1.77 -7.92 16.63
C ASN A 59 -2.72 -6.73 16.68
N LEU A 60 -3.26 -6.38 15.52
CA LEU A 60 -4.21 -5.30 15.38
C LEU A 60 -5.48 -5.82 14.71
N THR A 61 -6.58 -5.10 14.91
CA THR A 61 -7.80 -5.45 14.21
C THR A 61 -7.72 -5.08 12.75
N ARG A 62 -8.55 -5.72 11.94
CA ARG A 62 -8.60 -5.39 10.52
C ARG A 62 -8.97 -3.92 10.33
N GLU A 63 -9.90 -3.42 11.13
CA GLU A 63 -10.32 -2.03 11.01
C GLU A 63 -9.18 -1.07 11.35
N ARG A 64 -8.39 -1.40 12.37
CA ARG A 64 -7.25 -0.55 12.71
C ARG A 64 -6.24 -0.51 11.58
N VAL A 65 -5.99 -1.66 10.98
CA VAL A 65 -5.05 -1.72 9.85
C VAL A 65 -5.59 -0.90 8.68
N ARG A 66 -6.90 -0.98 8.44
CA ARG A 66 -7.50 -0.19 7.36
C ARG A 66 -7.30 1.30 7.61
N GLN A 67 -7.47 1.74 8.83
CA GLN A 67 -7.26 3.15 9.16
C GLN A 67 -5.82 3.56 8.94
N ILE A 68 -4.89 2.73 9.36
CA ILE A 68 -3.47 3.02 9.17
C ILE A 68 -3.16 3.07 7.67
N LYS A 69 -3.69 2.12 6.92
CA LYS A 69 -3.45 2.09 5.49
C LYS A 69 -3.97 3.35 4.81
N GLU A 70 -5.18 3.76 5.14
CA GLU A 70 -5.75 4.92 4.47
C GLU A 70 -4.98 6.20 4.79
N LYS A 71 -4.58 6.35 6.05
CA LYS A 71 -3.78 7.50 6.43
C LYS A 71 -2.43 7.48 5.73
N ALA A 72 -1.84 6.29 5.64
CA ALA A 72 -0.54 6.14 4.99
C ALA A 72 -0.64 6.47 3.51
N ILE A 73 -1.71 6.04 2.85
CA ILE A 73 -1.88 6.33 1.44
C ILE A 73 -2.03 7.83 1.20
N ARG A 74 -2.78 8.51 2.06
CA ARG A 74 -2.91 9.97 1.92
C ARG A 74 -1.56 10.65 2.05
N ARG A 75 -0.77 10.23 3.02
CA ARG A 75 0.56 10.80 3.20
C ARG A 75 1.46 10.47 2.03
N LEU A 76 1.34 9.25 1.53
CA LEU A 76 2.16 8.84 0.39
C LEU A 76 1.84 9.67 -0.84
N ARG A 77 0.57 9.94 -1.07
CA ARG A 77 0.18 10.77 -2.20
C ARG A 77 0.79 12.17 -2.09
N HIS A 78 0.75 12.73 -0.90
CA HIS A 78 1.35 14.06 -0.70
C HIS A 78 2.86 14.04 -0.87
N ALA A 79 3.50 12.96 -0.44
CA ALA A 79 4.95 12.86 -0.54
C ALA A 79 5.40 12.53 -1.95
N SER A 80 4.52 11.96 -2.75
CA SER A 80 4.88 11.53 -4.09
C SER A 80 4.99 12.72 -5.01
N LYS A 81 6.05 12.76 -5.79
CA LYS A 81 6.24 13.78 -6.82
C LYS A 81 5.86 13.27 -8.18
N SER A 82 5.56 12.00 -8.28
CA SER A 82 5.21 11.38 -9.55
C SER A 82 3.71 11.46 -9.77
N LYS A 83 3.34 12.03 -10.90
CA LYS A 83 1.93 12.06 -11.26
C LYS A 83 1.38 10.67 -11.45
N HIS A 84 2.21 9.78 -12.00
CA HIS A 84 1.83 8.41 -12.23
C HIS A 84 1.47 7.72 -10.92
N LEU A 85 2.32 7.91 -9.90
CA LEU A 85 2.07 7.28 -8.61
C LEU A 85 0.84 7.87 -7.93
N ARG A 86 0.67 9.19 -8.00
CA ARG A 86 -0.51 9.82 -7.40
C ARG A 86 -1.78 9.30 -8.04
N THR A 87 -1.75 9.11 -9.36
CA THR A 87 -2.90 8.58 -10.06
C THR A 87 -3.19 7.15 -9.64
N TYR A 88 -2.15 6.35 -9.48
CA TYR A 88 -2.31 4.97 -9.04
C TYR A 88 -2.93 4.88 -7.64
N LEU A 89 -2.49 5.75 -6.76
CA LEU A 89 -2.97 5.71 -5.38
C LEU A 89 -4.39 6.27 -5.24
N GLY A 90 -4.86 6.91 -6.26
CA GLY A 90 -6.20 7.41 -6.25
C GLY A 90 -6.28 8.80 -5.74
#